data_b9c5f2dd36243b4537aa381a2805f5ab
#
_entry.id   b9c5f2dd36243b4537aa381a2805f5ab
#
_cell.length_a   1.000
_cell.length_b   1.000
_cell.length_c   1.000
_cell.angle_alpha   90.00
_cell.angle_beta   90.00
_cell.angle_gamma   90.00
#
_symmetry.space_group_name_H-M   'P 1'
#
loop_
_entity.id
_entity.type
_entity.pdbx_description
1 polymer ?
#
loop_
_entity_poly.entity_id
_entity_poly.type
_entity_poly.pdbx_seq_one_letter_code
_entity_poly.pdbx_strand_id
1 'polypeptide(L)'
;ALKRASANRITAVIPYFGYARQDRRPRSARVAISARIVANMLQSVAGVERVLTMDLHADQIQGFFDIPVDNIYASPVLLGDLRAKNQADLTVVSPDIGGVVRARAFAKQLSCDLAIIDKRRPKPNVSEVMHLIGEVENRHCVIMDDIIDTGGTLCKAAEVLKERGAKSVTAYCTHPVLSGGAADRIANSQIDELVV
;
A
#
# COMPACT_ATOMS: atom_id res chain seq x y z
N ALA A 1 24.37 16.13 11.46
CA ALA A 1 25.41 15.51 12.32
C ALA A 1 26.50 14.85 11.47
N LEU A 2 26.20 13.80 10.68
CA LEU A 2 27.18 12.97 9.94
C LEU A 2 28.08 13.80 9.00
N LYS A 3 27.52 14.71 8.22
CA LYS A 3 28.30 15.58 7.32
C LYS A 3 29.28 16.47 8.10
N ARG A 4 28.86 16.98 9.26
CA ARG A 4 29.74 17.78 10.15
C ARG A 4 30.81 16.93 10.85
N ALA A 5 30.58 15.63 10.95
CA ALA A 5 31.55 14.64 11.45
C ALA A 5 32.43 14.07 10.32
N SER A 6 32.52 14.77 9.18
CA SER A 6 33.36 14.44 8.03
C SER A 6 32.98 13.12 7.34
N ALA A 7 31.71 12.72 7.40
CA ALA A 7 31.24 11.60 6.58
C ALA A 7 31.42 11.93 5.09
N ASN A 8 32.10 11.06 4.35
CA ASN A 8 32.37 11.26 2.92
C ASN A 8 31.13 11.02 2.06
N ARG A 9 30.28 10.07 2.45
CA ARG A 9 29.03 9.73 1.75
C ARG A 9 27.93 9.45 2.75
N ILE A 10 26.72 9.91 2.43
CA ILE A 10 25.52 9.69 3.26
C ILE A 10 24.44 9.06 2.40
N THR A 11 24.08 7.82 2.71
CA THR A 11 22.91 7.14 2.15
C THR A 11 21.83 7.10 3.22
N ALA A 12 20.64 7.61 2.91
CA ALA A 12 19.47 7.49 3.79
C ALA A 12 18.72 6.20 3.45
N VAL A 13 18.68 5.28 4.41
CA VAL A 13 17.90 4.03 4.31
C VAL A 13 16.60 4.26 5.06
N ILE A 14 15.51 4.41 4.31
CA ILE A 14 14.20 4.80 4.82
C ILE A 14 13.16 3.80 4.27
N PRO A 15 12.99 2.62 4.91
CA PRO A 15 12.05 1.61 4.42
C PRO A 15 10.64 2.18 4.24
N TYR A 16 10.11 2.87 5.24
CA TYR A 16 8.85 3.61 5.14
C TYR A 16 9.12 5.09 4.93
N PHE A 17 8.87 5.58 3.71
CA PHE A 17 8.99 7.00 3.38
C PHE A 17 7.78 7.77 3.90
N GLY A 18 7.92 8.41 5.06
CA GLY A 18 6.88 9.23 5.66
C GLY A 18 6.45 10.35 4.71
N TYR A 19 5.16 10.72 4.74
CA TYR A 19 4.50 11.67 3.83
C TYR A 19 4.37 11.19 2.37
N ALA A 20 4.69 9.94 2.03
CA ALA A 20 4.55 9.41 0.67
C ALA A 20 3.12 9.56 0.12
N ARG A 21 2.09 9.48 0.97
CA ARG A 21 0.67 9.68 0.57
C ARG A 21 0.34 11.14 0.23
N GLN A 22 1.24 12.10 0.48
CA GLN A 22 1.09 13.53 0.16
C GLN A 22 1.99 13.90 -1.02
N ASP A 23 1.87 13.14 -2.09
CA ASP A 23 2.64 13.23 -3.33
C ASP A 23 2.07 14.21 -4.35
N ARG A 24 0.85 14.70 -4.13
CA ARG A 24 0.10 15.56 -5.05
C ARG A 24 -0.87 16.48 -4.32
N ARG A 25 -1.29 17.54 -5.00
CA ARG A 25 -2.36 18.41 -4.52
C ARG A 25 -3.73 17.85 -4.88
N PRO A 26 -4.68 17.79 -3.95
CA PRO A 26 -6.08 17.64 -4.30
C PRO A 26 -6.53 18.80 -5.20
N ARG A 27 -7.42 18.55 -6.16
CA ARG A 27 -7.83 19.55 -7.17
C ARG A 27 -8.40 20.85 -6.56
N SER A 28 -9.00 20.77 -5.38
CA SER A 28 -9.69 21.87 -4.72
C SER A 28 -8.89 22.55 -3.61
N ALA A 29 -7.63 22.17 -3.36
CA ALA A 29 -6.88 22.67 -2.21
C ALA A 29 -5.51 23.28 -2.60
N ARG A 30 -5.18 24.39 -1.95
CA ARG A 30 -3.82 24.97 -1.98
C ARG A 30 -3.01 24.44 -0.81
N VAL A 31 -2.54 23.22 -0.93
CA VAL A 31 -1.71 22.57 0.08
C VAL A 31 -0.33 22.26 -0.46
N ALA A 32 0.64 22.10 0.43
CA ALA A 32 1.98 21.69 0.06
C ALA A 32 1.97 20.22 -0.43
N ILE A 33 2.90 19.89 -1.33
CA ILE A 33 3.27 18.51 -1.64
C ILE A 33 4.33 18.12 -0.60
N SER A 34 3.89 17.58 0.53
CA SER A 34 4.77 17.32 1.67
C SER A 34 5.88 16.32 1.36
N ALA A 35 5.62 15.32 0.49
CA ALA A 35 6.65 14.41 0.03
C ALA A 35 7.83 15.13 -0.65
N ARG A 36 7.57 16.19 -1.44
CA ARG A 36 8.62 17.01 -2.06
C ARG A 36 9.40 17.82 -1.01
N ILE A 37 8.73 18.32 0.02
CA ILE A 37 9.39 19.06 1.12
C ILE A 37 10.36 18.12 1.84
N VAL A 38 9.93 16.91 2.19
CA VAL A 38 10.78 15.90 2.84
C VAL A 38 11.97 15.54 1.95
N ALA A 39 11.76 15.33 0.64
CA ALA A 39 12.85 15.09 -0.31
C ALA A 39 13.88 16.23 -0.28
N ASN A 40 13.45 17.49 -0.34
CA ASN A 40 14.34 18.65 -0.26
C ASN A 40 15.10 18.72 1.07
N MET A 41 14.44 18.42 2.19
CA MET A 41 15.10 18.40 3.51
C MET A 41 16.21 17.36 3.56
N LEU A 42 15.99 16.17 3.02
CA LEU A 42 16.98 15.09 2.98
C LEU A 42 18.18 15.46 2.10
N GLN A 43 17.96 15.89 0.86
CA GLN A 43 19.05 16.14 -0.06
C GLN A 43 19.75 17.49 0.19
N SER A 44 18.99 18.58 0.35
CA SER A 44 19.58 19.93 0.38
C SER A 44 20.01 20.35 1.78
N VAL A 45 19.28 19.95 2.84
CA VAL A 45 19.59 20.36 4.22
C VAL A 45 20.44 19.31 4.92
N ALA A 46 20.02 18.03 4.88
CA ALA A 46 20.75 16.96 5.55
C ALA A 46 22.00 16.48 4.76
N GLY A 47 22.09 16.81 3.47
CA GLY A 47 23.23 16.46 2.62
C GLY A 47 23.26 14.96 2.30
N VAL A 48 22.11 14.33 2.17
CA VAL A 48 21.96 12.95 1.69
C VAL A 48 22.30 12.90 0.21
N GLU A 49 23.08 11.91 -0.21
CA GLU A 49 23.54 11.73 -1.58
C GLU A 49 22.87 10.55 -2.30
N ARG A 50 22.17 9.70 -1.55
CA ARG A 50 21.38 8.56 -2.06
C ARG A 50 20.27 8.21 -1.08
N VAL A 51 19.13 7.82 -1.60
CA VAL A 51 18.01 7.29 -0.81
C VAL A 51 17.75 5.85 -1.20
N LEU A 52 17.55 4.97 -0.22
CA LEU A 52 17.02 3.63 -0.39
C LEU A 52 15.70 3.55 0.38
N THR A 53 14.64 3.16 -0.30
CA THR A 53 13.31 3.05 0.28
C THR A 53 12.61 1.80 -0.26
N MET A 54 11.44 1.47 0.30
CA MET A 54 10.69 0.29 -0.09
C MET A 54 9.25 0.65 -0.41
N ASP A 55 8.70 0.13 -1.51
CA ASP A 55 7.30 0.28 -1.94
C ASP A 55 6.76 1.69 -1.75
N LEU A 56 7.31 2.66 -2.45
CA LEU A 56 6.78 4.03 -2.47
C LEU A 56 5.30 4.00 -2.85
N HIS A 57 4.49 4.78 -2.15
CA HIS A 57 3.05 4.92 -2.44
C HIS A 57 2.78 5.31 -3.90
N ALA A 58 3.67 6.10 -4.47
CA ALA A 58 3.63 6.51 -5.86
C ALA A 58 5.06 6.60 -6.42
N ASP A 59 5.33 5.92 -7.52
CA ASP A 59 6.68 5.86 -8.12
C ASP A 59 7.22 7.22 -8.54
N GLN A 60 6.36 8.18 -8.89
CA GLN A 60 6.76 9.54 -9.24
C GLN A 60 7.45 10.30 -8.09
N ILE A 61 7.34 9.85 -6.84
CA ILE A 61 8.06 10.45 -5.70
C ILE A 61 9.57 10.41 -5.91
N GLN A 62 10.08 9.41 -6.63
CA GLN A 62 11.49 9.34 -7.03
C GLN A 62 11.94 10.60 -7.79
N GLY A 63 11.05 11.18 -8.60
CA GLY A 63 11.29 12.43 -9.33
C GLY A 63 11.28 13.69 -8.44
N PHE A 64 11.01 13.58 -7.15
CA PHE A 64 11.15 14.70 -6.20
C PHE A 64 12.59 14.89 -5.71
N PHE A 65 13.44 13.91 -5.98
CA PHE A 65 14.85 13.96 -5.63
C PHE A 65 15.69 14.29 -6.85
N ASP A 66 16.75 15.06 -6.61
CA ASP A 66 17.80 15.33 -7.60
C ASP A 66 19.00 14.38 -7.42
N ILE A 67 18.90 13.44 -6.46
CA ILE A 67 19.87 12.41 -6.12
C ILE A 67 19.30 11.03 -6.44
N PRO A 68 20.14 9.99 -6.59
CA PRO A 68 19.66 8.63 -6.84
C PRO A 68 18.72 8.13 -5.74
N VAL A 69 17.62 7.50 -6.16
CA VAL A 69 16.65 6.83 -5.29
C VAL A 69 16.50 5.38 -5.73
N ASP A 70 16.75 4.47 -4.81
CA ASP A 70 16.48 3.05 -5.00
C ASP A 70 15.16 2.72 -4.30
N ASN A 71 14.10 2.56 -5.08
CA ASN A 71 12.82 2.04 -4.61
C ASN A 71 12.82 0.52 -4.78
N ILE A 72 13.03 -0.22 -3.70
CA ILE A 72 12.96 -1.68 -3.71
C ILE A 72 11.53 -2.14 -3.41
N TYR A 73 11.18 -3.35 -3.84
CA TYR A 73 9.83 -3.90 -3.70
C TYR A 73 9.82 -5.07 -2.72
N ALA A 74 8.83 -5.11 -1.81
CA ALA A 74 8.57 -6.23 -0.93
C ALA A 74 7.94 -7.43 -1.65
N SER A 75 7.45 -7.22 -2.88
CA SER A 75 6.73 -8.24 -3.65
C SER A 75 7.44 -9.60 -3.76
N PRO A 76 8.77 -9.73 -3.90
CA PRO A 76 9.41 -11.05 -3.93
C PRO A 76 9.23 -11.82 -2.61
N VAL A 77 9.27 -11.12 -1.47
CA VAL A 77 9.10 -11.73 -0.13
C VAL A 77 7.65 -12.14 0.07
N LEU A 78 6.71 -11.22 -0.19
CA LEU A 78 5.27 -11.46 -0.03
C LEU A 78 4.77 -12.59 -0.96
N LEU A 79 5.26 -12.64 -2.20
CA LEU A 79 4.98 -13.73 -3.14
C LEU A 79 5.57 -15.06 -2.68
N GLY A 80 6.73 -15.05 -2.03
CA GLY A 80 7.34 -16.23 -1.44
C GLY A 80 6.43 -16.87 -0.39
N ASP A 81 5.89 -16.06 0.52
CA ASP A 81 4.95 -16.51 1.55
C ASP A 81 3.64 -17.03 0.93
N LEU A 82 3.04 -16.28 0.00
CA LEU A 82 1.83 -16.72 -0.70
C LEU A 82 1.99 -18.06 -1.42
N ARG A 83 3.13 -18.27 -2.09
CA ARG A 83 3.43 -19.54 -2.75
C ARG A 83 3.62 -20.68 -1.76
N ALA A 84 4.25 -20.40 -0.61
CA ALA A 84 4.45 -21.42 0.43
C ALA A 84 3.12 -21.88 1.05
N LYS A 85 2.11 -21.02 1.14
CA LYS A 85 0.75 -21.36 1.60
C LYS A 85 0.02 -22.28 0.62
N ASN A 86 0.42 -22.30 -0.65
CA ASN A 86 -0.09 -23.21 -1.72
C ASN A 86 -1.61 -23.33 -1.76
N GLN A 87 -2.33 -22.22 -1.63
CA GLN A 87 -3.79 -22.19 -1.64
C GLN A 87 -4.32 -22.30 -3.07
N ALA A 88 -5.18 -23.28 -3.31
CA ALA A 88 -5.96 -23.37 -4.55
C ALA A 88 -7.06 -22.27 -4.56
N ASP A 89 -7.63 -22.01 -5.74
CA ASP A 89 -8.73 -21.04 -5.92
C ASP A 89 -8.43 -19.64 -5.38
N LEU A 90 -7.18 -19.18 -5.55
CA LEU A 90 -6.73 -17.88 -5.11
C LEU A 90 -7.26 -16.76 -6.02
N THR A 91 -7.69 -15.65 -5.44
CA THR A 91 -7.99 -14.40 -6.14
C THR A 91 -7.27 -13.25 -5.44
N VAL A 92 -6.45 -12.51 -6.18
CA VAL A 92 -5.83 -11.29 -5.66
C VAL A 92 -6.82 -10.13 -5.76
N VAL A 93 -6.92 -9.34 -4.72
CA VAL A 93 -7.90 -8.24 -4.63
C VAL A 93 -7.18 -6.91 -4.45
N SER A 94 -7.53 -5.93 -5.29
CA SER A 94 -7.17 -4.53 -5.04
C SER A 94 -8.23 -3.88 -4.17
N PRO A 95 -7.86 -3.27 -3.02
CA PRO A 95 -8.84 -2.64 -2.12
C PRO A 95 -9.40 -1.32 -2.66
N ASP A 96 -8.79 -0.77 -3.71
CA ASP A 96 -9.24 0.43 -4.42
C ASP A 96 -8.67 0.48 -5.86
N ILE A 97 -9.06 1.51 -6.61
CA ILE A 97 -8.58 1.70 -8.00
C ILE A 97 -7.08 2.02 -8.05
N GLY A 98 -6.53 2.69 -7.03
CA GLY A 98 -5.11 3.08 -6.99
C GLY A 98 -4.16 1.88 -6.90
N GLY A 99 -4.56 0.82 -6.18
CA GLY A 99 -3.78 -0.40 -5.99
C GLY A 99 -3.82 -1.41 -7.13
N VAL A 100 -4.63 -1.18 -8.17
CA VAL A 100 -4.89 -2.17 -9.26
C VAL A 100 -3.62 -2.61 -9.97
N VAL A 101 -2.68 -1.71 -10.23
CA VAL A 101 -1.43 -2.04 -10.93
C VAL A 101 -0.62 -3.04 -10.10
N ARG A 102 -0.50 -2.81 -8.80
CA ARG A 102 0.17 -3.71 -7.85
C ARG A 102 -0.53 -5.07 -7.78
N ALA A 103 -1.82 -5.08 -7.51
CA ALA A 103 -2.61 -6.30 -7.41
C ALA A 103 -2.52 -7.15 -8.69
N ARG A 104 -2.58 -6.51 -9.86
CA ARG A 104 -2.42 -7.18 -11.17
C ARG A 104 -1.05 -7.83 -11.32
N ALA A 105 0.02 -7.19 -10.86
CA ALA A 105 1.36 -7.75 -10.90
C ALA A 105 1.46 -9.02 -10.06
N PHE A 106 0.86 -9.04 -8.86
CA PHE A 106 0.77 -10.22 -8.01
C PHE A 106 -0.07 -11.32 -8.64
N ALA A 107 -1.27 -11.02 -9.13
CA ALA A 107 -2.15 -11.97 -9.78
C ALA A 107 -1.46 -12.67 -10.97
N LYS A 108 -0.75 -11.89 -11.79
CA LYS A 108 0.04 -12.43 -12.91
C LYS A 108 1.13 -13.39 -12.46
N GLN A 109 1.87 -13.07 -11.40
CA GLN A 109 2.96 -13.92 -10.89
C GLN A 109 2.47 -15.17 -10.16
N LEU A 110 1.24 -15.14 -9.64
CA LEU A 110 0.58 -16.26 -8.99
C LEU A 110 -0.29 -17.07 -9.97
N SER A 111 -0.44 -16.61 -11.22
CA SER A 111 -1.31 -17.21 -12.24
C SER A 111 -2.75 -17.40 -11.74
N CYS A 112 -3.28 -16.39 -11.04
CA CYS A 112 -4.61 -16.39 -10.46
C CYS A 112 -5.44 -15.19 -10.91
N ASP A 113 -6.72 -15.19 -10.55
CA ASP A 113 -7.67 -14.13 -10.89
C ASP A 113 -7.39 -12.83 -10.12
N LEU A 114 -7.89 -11.72 -10.67
CA LEU A 114 -7.86 -10.39 -10.07
C LEU A 114 -9.28 -9.88 -9.85
N ALA A 115 -9.56 -9.42 -8.63
CA ALA A 115 -10.76 -8.66 -8.33
C ALA A 115 -10.40 -7.24 -7.87
N ILE A 116 -11.33 -6.31 -8.02
CA ILE A 116 -11.14 -4.90 -7.69
C ILE A 116 -12.34 -4.41 -6.89
N ILE A 117 -12.08 -3.72 -5.80
CA ILE A 117 -13.10 -3.00 -5.05
C ILE A 117 -13.10 -1.55 -5.51
N ASP A 118 -14.16 -1.15 -6.22
CA ASP A 118 -14.38 0.23 -6.67
C ASP A 118 -15.21 0.97 -5.63
N LYS A 119 -14.60 1.97 -5.02
CA LYS A 119 -15.19 2.79 -3.97
C LYS A 119 -15.83 4.03 -4.58
N ARG A 120 -17.17 4.09 -4.62
CA ARG A 120 -17.90 5.22 -5.16
C ARG A 120 -18.63 5.98 -4.07
N ARG A 121 -18.52 7.30 -4.11
CA ARG A 121 -19.39 8.21 -3.36
C ARG A 121 -20.39 8.82 -4.34
N PRO A 122 -21.62 8.32 -4.42
CA PRO A 122 -22.60 8.81 -5.39
C PRO A 122 -23.00 10.28 -5.14
N LYS A 123 -22.94 10.75 -3.88
CA LYS A 123 -23.20 12.15 -3.49
C LYS A 123 -22.45 12.50 -2.21
N PRO A 124 -22.18 13.79 -1.95
CA PRO A 124 -21.72 14.26 -0.64
C PRO A 124 -22.70 13.80 0.46
N ASN A 125 -22.19 13.32 1.59
CA ASN A 125 -22.95 12.82 2.74
C ASN A 125 -23.78 11.53 2.53
N VAL A 126 -23.52 10.78 1.47
CA VAL A 126 -24.09 9.44 1.27
C VAL A 126 -23.04 8.40 1.63
N SER A 127 -23.46 7.29 2.25
CA SER A 127 -22.58 6.16 2.57
C SER A 127 -21.82 5.69 1.34
N GLU A 128 -20.55 5.37 1.54
CA GLU A 128 -19.70 4.81 0.48
C GLU A 128 -20.27 3.46 0.04
N VAL A 129 -20.49 3.33 -1.26
CA VAL A 129 -20.89 2.05 -1.87
C VAL A 129 -19.63 1.44 -2.48
N MET A 130 -19.35 0.21 -2.09
CA MET A 130 -18.26 -0.57 -2.66
C MET A 130 -18.81 -1.50 -3.73
N HIS A 131 -18.30 -1.38 -4.94
CA HIS A 131 -18.62 -2.28 -6.05
C HIS A 131 -17.48 -3.25 -6.25
N LEU A 132 -17.79 -4.54 -6.20
CA LEU A 132 -16.83 -5.59 -6.53
C LEU A 132 -16.87 -5.85 -8.04
N ILE A 133 -15.70 -5.86 -8.65
CA ILE A 133 -15.45 -6.23 -10.04
C ILE A 133 -14.57 -7.48 -10.03
N GLY A 134 -15.02 -8.57 -10.61
CA GLY A 134 -14.34 -9.88 -10.60
C GLY A 134 -15.05 -10.91 -9.74
N GLU A 135 -14.58 -12.16 -9.80
CA GLU A 135 -15.17 -13.32 -9.15
C GLU A 135 -14.46 -13.65 -7.85
N VAL A 136 -15.23 -13.76 -6.77
CA VAL A 136 -14.68 -14.07 -5.42
C VAL A 136 -15.47 -15.16 -4.70
N GLU A 137 -16.60 -15.60 -5.24
CA GLU A 137 -17.41 -16.65 -4.66
C GLU A 137 -16.62 -17.96 -4.59
N ASN A 138 -16.61 -18.57 -3.42
CA ASN A 138 -15.83 -19.78 -3.14
C ASN A 138 -14.31 -19.65 -3.38
N ARG A 139 -13.73 -18.43 -3.33
CA ARG A 139 -12.32 -18.17 -3.52
C ARG A 139 -11.61 -17.81 -2.21
N HIS A 140 -10.30 -18.04 -2.16
CA HIS A 140 -9.41 -17.49 -1.16
C HIS A 140 -8.93 -16.13 -1.64
N CYS A 141 -9.42 -15.06 -1.02
CA CYS A 141 -9.15 -13.69 -1.42
C CYS A 141 -7.92 -13.14 -0.70
N VAL A 142 -6.99 -12.56 -1.45
CA VAL A 142 -5.78 -11.91 -0.92
C VAL A 142 -5.81 -10.43 -1.28
N ILE A 143 -6.06 -9.58 -0.29
CA ILE A 143 -6.02 -8.12 -0.47
C ILE A 143 -4.57 -7.67 -0.43
N MET A 144 -4.14 -6.91 -1.44
CA MET A 144 -2.78 -6.36 -1.54
C MET A 144 -2.81 -4.85 -1.43
N ASP A 145 -2.11 -4.31 -0.42
CA ASP A 145 -1.95 -2.86 -0.25
C ASP A 145 -0.49 -2.49 0.04
N ASP A 146 -0.10 -1.23 -0.16
CA ASP A 146 1.22 -0.74 0.24
C ASP A 146 1.23 -0.29 1.69
N ILE A 147 0.17 0.39 2.12
CA ILE A 147 0.09 1.03 3.44
C ILE A 147 -1.25 0.72 4.10
N ILE A 148 -1.21 0.15 5.28
CA ILE A 148 -2.37 0.06 6.17
C ILE A 148 -2.20 1.08 7.29
N ASP A 149 -2.99 2.15 7.25
CA ASP A 149 -3.00 3.19 8.26
C ASP A 149 -4.08 2.89 9.32
N THR A 150 -5.28 3.41 9.16
CA THR A 150 -6.38 3.16 10.13
C THR A 150 -7.10 1.83 9.94
N GLY A 151 -6.86 1.12 8.85
CA GLY A 151 -7.47 -0.16 8.51
C GLY A 151 -8.95 -0.11 8.07
N GLY A 152 -9.59 1.06 8.12
CA GLY A 152 -11.03 1.16 7.83
C GLY A 152 -11.42 0.71 6.42
N THR A 153 -10.66 1.10 5.39
CA THR A 153 -10.90 0.66 4.01
C THR A 153 -10.70 -0.84 3.85
N LEU A 154 -9.66 -1.38 4.48
CA LEU A 154 -9.33 -2.79 4.44
C LEU A 154 -10.44 -3.65 5.09
N CYS A 155 -10.93 -3.27 6.27
CA CYS A 155 -12.01 -4.00 6.96
C CYS A 155 -13.29 -4.00 6.15
N LYS A 156 -13.69 -2.85 5.57
CA LYS A 156 -14.86 -2.76 4.68
C LYS A 156 -14.70 -3.61 3.42
N ALA A 157 -13.50 -3.65 2.86
CA ALA A 157 -13.19 -4.51 1.72
C ALA A 157 -13.40 -5.98 2.08
N ALA A 158 -12.92 -6.41 3.24
CA ALA A 158 -13.10 -7.78 3.72
C ALA A 158 -14.58 -8.13 3.96
N GLU A 159 -15.38 -7.22 4.52
CA GLU A 159 -16.83 -7.37 4.66
C GLU A 159 -17.49 -7.67 3.31
N VAL A 160 -17.23 -6.84 2.29
CA VAL A 160 -17.77 -7.02 0.95
C VAL A 160 -17.37 -8.36 0.34
N LEU A 161 -16.12 -8.78 0.50
CA LEU A 161 -15.63 -10.07 -0.01
C LEU A 161 -16.35 -11.24 0.66
N LYS A 162 -16.50 -11.21 1.98
CA LYS A 162 -17.25 -12.25 2.72
C LYS A 162 -18.73 -12.29 2.35
N GLU A 163 -19.37 -11.12 2.21
CA GLU A 163 -20.77 -11.02 1.74
C GLU A 163 -20.96 -11.59 0.33
N ARG A 164 -19.92 -11.55 -0.50
CA ARG A 164 -19.90 -12.12 -1.86
C ARG A 164 -19.40 -13.55 -1.91
N GLY A 165 -19.32 -14.24 -0.78
CA GLY A 165 -19.05 -15.67 -0.69
C GLY A 165 -17.57 -16.04 -0.72
N ALA A 166 -16.64 -15.15 -0.41
CA ALA A 166 -15.23 -15.51 -0.26
C ALA A 166 -15.03 -16.52 0.89
N LYS A 167 -14.29 -17.59 0.63
CA LYS A 167 -13.92 -18.60 1.63
C LYS A 167 -13.09 -18.02 2.76
N SER A 168 -12.06 -17.27 2.37
CA SER A 168 -11.18 -16.57 3.31
C SER A 168 -10.73 -15.24 2.74
N VAL A 169 -10.36 -14.32 3.64
CA VAL A 169 -9.79 -13.01 3.28
C VAL A 169 -8.50 -12.80 4.06
N THR A 170 -7.38 -12.85 3.37
CA THR A 170 -6.06 -12.52 3.92
C THR A 170 -5.63 -11.16 3.38
N ALA A 171 -5.00 -10.33 4.20
CA ALA A 171 -4.45 -9.05 3.76
C ALA A 171 -2.92 -9.07 3.84
N TYR A 172 -2.28 -8.53 2.82
CA TYR A 172 -0.83 -8.33 2.76
C TYR A 172 -0.50 -6.86 2.61
N CYS A 173 0.48 -6.39 3.38
CA CYS A 173 0.87 -4.99 3.39
C CYS A 173 2.37 -4.84 3.61
N THR A 174 2.99 -3.90 2.92
CA THR A 174 4.41 -3.57 3.12
C THR A 174 4.61 -2.65 4.33
N HIS A 175 3.71 -1.69 4.55
CA HIS A 175 3.85 -0.66 5.58
C HIS A 175 2.67 -0.67 6.57
N PRO A 176 2.78 -1.44 7.68
CA PRO A 176 1.74 -1.51 8.69
C PRO A 176 1.85 -0.33 9.67
N VAL A 177 1.38 0.85 9.29
CA VAL A 177 1.37 2.03 10.18
C VAL A 177 0.45 1.80 11.37
N LEU A 178 -0.69 1.17 11.14
CA LEU A 178 -1.66 0.70 12.15
C LEU A 178 -2.04 1.77 13.18
N SER A 179 -2.31 2.99 12.72
CA SER A 179 -2.67 4.11 13.60
C SER A 179 -4.13 4.01 14.11
N GLY A 180 -4.43 4.77 15.17
CA GLY A 180 -5.80 4.99 15.65
C GLY A 180 -6.61 3.72 15.98
N GLY A 181 -6.00 2.73 16.62
CA GLY A 181 -6.67 1.48 17.00
C GLY A 181 -6.92 0.53 15.82
N ALA A 182 -6.12 0.63 14.76
CA ALA A 182 -6.26 -0.20 13.56
C ALA A 182 -6.07 -1.69 13.86
N ALA A 183 -5.15 -2.05 14.74
CA ALA A 183 -4.90 -3.45 15.10
C ALA A 183 -6.17 -4.11 15.68
N ASP A 184 -6.81 -3.45 16.65
CA ASP A 184 -8.05 -3.95 17.25
C ASP A 184 -9.19 -4.00 16.24
N ARG A 185 -9.28 -2.99 15.36
CA ARG A 185 -10.29 -2.96 14.30
C ARG A 185 -10.13 -4.12 13.33
N ILE A 186 -8.91 -4.43 12.93
CA ILE A 186 -8.59 -5.54 12.02
C ILE A 186 -8.86 -6.87 12.72
N ALA A 187 -8.44 -7.04 13.96
CA ALA A 187 -8.66 -8.26 14.72
C ALA A 187 -10.16 -8.58 14.94
N ASN A 188 -11.01 -7.55 14.99
CA ASN A 188 -12.46 -7.69 15.13
C ASN A 188 -13.21 -7.61 13.77
N SER A 189 -12.52 -7.72 12.66
CA SER A 189 -13.09 -7.63 11.31
C SER A 189 -13.29 -9.01 10.67
N GLN A 190 -13.66 -9.01 9.39
CA GLN A 190 -13.80 -10.22 8.56
C GLN A 190 -12.46 -10.66 7.91
N ILE A 191 -11.33 -10.09 8.33
CA ILE A 191 -9.99 -10.47 7.88
C ILE A 191 -9.54 -11.69 8.69
N ASP A 192 -9.25 -12.78 7.99
CA ASP A 192 -8.80 -14.01 8.64
C ASP A 192 -7.32 -13.94 9.06
N GLU A 193 -6.49 -13.20 8.30
CA GLU A 193 -5.06 -13.04 8.56
C GLU A 193 -4.54 -11.73 7.98
N LEU A 194 -3.67 -11.04 8.72
CA LEU A 194 -2.89 -9.90 8.23
C LEU A 194 -1.41 -10.28 8.21
N VAL A 195 -0.77 -10.15 7.05
CA VAL A 195 0.66 -10.38 6.83
C VAL A 195 1.36 -9.04 6.54
N VAL A 196 2.46 -8.75 7.23
CA VAL A 196 3.21 -7.51 7.14
C VAL A 196 4.71 -7.76 7.10
#